data_01ab19b3a622859461ae4214b6aa2afb
#
_entry.id   01ab19b3a622859461ae4214b6aa2afb
#
_cell.length_a   1.000
_cell.length_b   1.000
_cell.length_c   1.000
_cell.angle_alpha   90.00
_cell.angle_beta   90.00
_cell.angle_gamma   90.00
#
_symmetry.space_group_name_H-M   'P 1'
#
loop_
_entity.id
_entity.type
_entity.pdbx_description
1 polymer ?
#
loop_
_entity_poly.entity_id
_entity_poly.type
_entity_poly.pdbx_seq_one_letter_code
_entity_poly.pdbx_strand_id
1 'polypeptide(L)'
;DRFQLLPTPQTNDLSGIWDCTFDLNLETPFKAIAEWSQDGNHLTGTFRTETGDYRYLDGTVSGDKFFLSCFDGSHAFLFFGKKSGDTLLGTFKSGIHYTSVWKAFKNPDATLAAATSLTKSTGTPVNFAFLDQNAKTKTITDYHSKIKVLQIMGTWCPNCYDETRFLKTYLAAHPALDVQVIG
;
A
#
# COMPACT_ATOMS: atom_id res chain seq x y z
N ASP A 1 21.34 -9.93 8.34
CA ASP A 1 20.15 -9.77 9.17
C ASP A 1 20.01 -8.30 9.58
N ARG A 2 18.92 -7.68 9.16
CA ARG A 2 18.63 -6.25 9.35
C ARG A 2 18.37 -5.89 10.81
N PHE A 3 17.91 -6.83 11.59
CA PHE A 3 17.47 -6.57 12.96
C PHE A 3 18.36 -7.21 14.02
N GLN A 4 19.33 -8.02 13.68
CA GLN A 4 20.32 -8.68 14.58
C GLN A 4 19.78 -9.01 15.98
N LEU A 5 18.53 -9.46 16.05
CA LEU A 5 17.96 -9.88 17.32
C LEU A 5 18.58 -11.21 17.72
N LEU A 6 19.01 -11.28 18.97
CA LEU A 6 19.50 -12.53 19.53
C LEU A 6 18.40 -13.59 19.41
N PRO A 7 18.70 -14.78 18.90
CA PRO A 7 17.72 -15.85 18.78
C PRO A 7 17.21 -16.21 20.16
N THR A 8 15.92 -16.07 20.35
CA THR A 8 15.25 -16.62 21.53
C THR A 8 14.82 -18.05 21.22
N PRO A 9 14.97 -18.99 22.16
CA PRO A 9 14.73 -20.41 21.90
C PRO A 9 13.29 -20.77 21.51
N GLN A 10 12.35 -19.87 21.72
CA GLN A 10 10.94 -20.08 21.41
C GLN A 10 10.35 -18.83 20.75
N THR A 11 10.02 -18.96 19.47
CA THR A 11 9.29 -17.95 18.71
C THR A 11 7.85 -18.40 18.52
N ASN A 12 6.92 -17.46 18.60
CA ASN A 12 5.56 -17.70 18.16
C ASN A 12 5.54 -17.87 16.62
N ASP A 13 4.77 -18.82 16.12
CA ASP A 13 4.48 -18.88 14.70
C ASP A 13 3.45 -17.82 14.33
N LEU A 14 3.86 -16.91 13.45
CA LEU A 14 3.04 -15.83 12.92
C LEU A 14 2.64 -16.08 11.45
N SER A 15 3.00 -17.24 10.87
CA SER A 15 2.63 -17.58 9.50
C SER A 15 1.12 -17.60 9.30
N GLY A 16 0.70 -17.26 8.08
CA GLY A 16 -0.68 -17.36 7.64
C GLY A 16 -1.33 -15.99 7.42
N ILE A 17 -2.65 -15.98 7.44
CA ILE A 17 -3.48 -14.84 7.10
C ILE A 17 -4.06 -14.23 8.38
N TRP A 18 -3.95 -12.89 8.48
CA TRP A 18 -4.43 -12.12 9.62
C TRP A 18 -5.35 -11.00 9.14
N ASP A 19 -6.54 -10.91 9.73
CA ASP A 19 -7.48 -9.80 9.56
C ASP A 19 -7.02 -8.62 10.42
N CYS A 20 -6.63 -7.54 9.77
CA CYS A 20 -5.99 -6.38 10.38
C CYS A 20 -6.90 -5.16 10.35
N THR A 21 -6.79 -4.34 11.38
CA THR A 21 -7.39 -2.99 11.41
C THR A 21 -6.32 -2.00 11.83
N PHE A 22 -6.03 -1.06 10.95
CA PHE A 22 -5.09 0.05 11.17
C PHE A 22 -5.81 1.30 11.64
N ASP A 23 -5.03 2.29 12.07
CA ASP A 23 -5.51 3.62 12.49
C ASP A 23 -6.49 3.59 13.66
N LEU A 24 -6.31 2.65 14.58
CA LEU A 24 -7.14 2.54 15.78
C LEU A 24 -7.09 3.81 16.67
N ASN A 25 -6.05 4.62 16.49
CA ASN A 25 -5.84 5.88 17.19
C ASN A 25 -6.29 7.11 16.37
N LEU A 26 -6.86 6.89 15.17
CA LEU A 26 -7.34 7.94 14.28
C LEU A 26 -8.85 7.82 14.04
N GLU A 27 -9.42 8.83 13.42
CA GLU A 27 -10.88 8.90 13.18
C GLU A 27 -11.37 7.90 12.14
N THR A 28 -10.50 7.47 11.23
CA THR A 28 -10.87 6.63 10.09
C THR A 28 -10.05 5.34 10.05
N PRO A 29 -10.35 4.34 10.90
CA PRO A 29 -9.71 3.03 10.81
C PRO A 29 -9.94 2.39 9.45
N PHE A 30 -8.94 1.67 8.94
CA PHE A 30 -9.06 0.94 7.68
C PHE A 30 -8.65 -0.53 7.82
N LYS A 31 -9.19 -1.35 6.94
CA LYS A 31 -8.95 -2.80 6.89
C LYS A 31 -7.71 -3.13 6.07
N ALA A 32 -6.98 -4.14 6.53
CA ALA A 32 -5.90 -4.76 5.79
C ALA A 32 -5.89 -6.27 6.05
N ILE A 33 -5.19 -7.01 5.21
CA ILE A 33 -4.91 -8.44 5.41
C ILE A 33 -3.40 -8.60 5.42
N ALA A 34 -2.85 -9.15 6.52
CA ALA A 34 -1.47 -9.59 6.54
C ALA A 34 -1.38 -11.02 5.99
N GLU A 35 -0.45 -11.24 5.09
CA GLU A 35 -0.09 -12.55 4.54
C GLU A 35 1.38 -12.80 4.86
N TRP A 36 1.63 -13.64 5.84
CA TRP A 36 2.97 -13.85 6.37
C TRP A 36 3.44 -15.30 6.26
N SER A 37 4.74 -15.44 6.04
CA SER A 37 5.48 -16.70 6.08
C SER A 37 6.63 -16.56 7.06
N GLN A 38 6.82 -17.57 7.91
CA GLN A 38 7.88 -17.60 8.91
C GLN A 38 8.72 -18.85 8.76
N ASP A 39 10.04 -18.67 8.75
CA ASP A 39 11.03 -19.73 8.83
C ASP A 39 11.98 -19.46 10.01
N GLY A 40 11.84 -20.22 11.08
CA GLY A 40 12.54 -19.96 12.33
C GLY A 40 12.18 -18.56 12.88
N ASN A 41 13.18 -17.69 12.97
CA ASN A 41 13.01 -16.30 13.40
C ASN A 41 12.75 -15.33 12.23
N HIS A 42 12.88 -15.79 10.99
CA HIS A 42 12.72 -14.96 9.81
C HIS A 42 11.24 -14.86 9.43
N LEU A 43 10.72 -13.64 9.35
CA LEU A 43 9.33 -13.35 9.01
C LEU A 43 9.29 -12.51 7.74
N THR A 44 8.52 -12.95 6.76
CA THR A 44 8.34 -12.26 5.48
C THR A 44 6.87 -12.17 5.12
N GLY A 45 6.52 -11.29 4.20
CA GLY A 45 5.16 -11.18 3.65
C GLY A 45 4.76 -9.77 3.29
N THR A 46 3.48 -9.48 3.39
CA THR A 46 2.93 -8.16 3.10
C THR A 46 1.69 -7.87 3.95
N PHE A 47 1.26 -6.61 3.93
CA PHE A 47 -0.11 -6.23 4.24
C PHE A 47 -0.79 -5.79 2.95
N ARG A 48 -1.92 -6.40 2.62
CA ARG A 48 -2.81 -5.95 1.54
C ARG A 48 -3.89 -5.03 2.11
N THR A 49 -4.18 -3.97 1.41
CA THR A 49 -5.27 -3.03 1.71
C THR A 49 -6.23 -2.94 0.52
N GLU A 50 -7.31 -2.22 0.67
CA GLU A 50 -8.26 -1.97 -0.42
C GLU A 50 -7.66 -1.15 -1.57
N THR A 51 -6.56 -0.43 -1.31
CA THR A 51 -5.92 0.48 -2.28
C THR A 51 -4.53 0.03 -2.74
N GLY A 52 -4.03 -1.11 -2.26
CA GLY A 52 -2.72 -1.64 -2.63
C GLY A 52 -2.10 -2.48 -1.53
N ASP A 53 -0.80 -2.71 -1.63
CA ASP A 53 -0.04 -3.47 -0.63
C ASP A 53 1.22 -2.72 -0.18
N TYR A 54 1.81 -3.23 0.89
CA TYR A 54 3.07 -2.69 1.46
C TYR A 54 4.31 -3.41 0.90
N ARG A 55 4.24 -3.93 -0.33
CA ARG A 55 5.34 -4.65 -0.98
C ARG A 55 5.81 -5.86 -0.16
N TYR A 56 7.07 -6.24 -0.35
CA TYR A 56 7.70 -7.35 0.34
C TYR A 56 8.33 -6.88 1.63
N LEU A 57 7.70 -7.24 2.73
CA LEU A 57 8.21 -7.01 4.06
C LEU A 57 9.18 -8.11 4.45
N ASP A 58 10.27 -7.72 5.09
CA ASP A 58 11.29 -8.61 5.64
C ASP A 58 11.56 -8.24 7.09
N GLY A 59 11.73 -9.25 7.94
CA GLY A 59 11.92 -9.01 9.35
C GLY A 59 12.15 -10.24 10.20
N THR A 60 11.82 -10.11 11.49
CA THR A 60 12.16 -11.14 12.46
C THR A 60 11.15 -11.23 13.60
N VAL A 61 11.07 -12.41 14.18
CA VAL A 61 10.30 -12.72 15.39
C VAL A 61 11.28 -13.03 16.54
N SER A 62 11.02 -12.50 17.71
CA SER A 62 11.78 -12.77 18.93
C SER A 62 10.83 -12.86 20.13
N GLY A 63 10.60 -14.07 20.62
CA GLY A 63 9.61 -14.34 21.64
C GLY A 63 8.19 -13.98 21.17
N ASP A 64 7.57 -13.05 21.85
CA ASP A 64 6.24 -12.52 21.51
C ASP A 64 6.28 -11.30 20.58
N LYS A 65 7.47 -10.77 20.29
CA LYS A 65 7.68 -9.56 19.50
C LYS A 65 8.04 -9.90 18.07
N PHE A 66 7.64 -9.02 17.14
CA PHE A 66 8.03 -9.08 15.73
C PHE A 66 8.33 -7.70 15.17
N PHE A 67 9.14 -7.70 14.12
CA PHE A 67 9.57 -6.51 13.40
C PHE A 67 9.59 -6.84 11.92
N LEU A 68 8.99 -5.98 11.11
CA LEU A 68 8.99 -6.07 9.65
C LEU A 68 9.28 -4.71 9.07
N SER A 69 9.94 -4.67 7.93
CA SER A 69 10.20 -3.41 7.24
C SER A 69 10.34 -3.60 5.74
N CYS A 70 10.11 -2.53 5.01
CA CYS A 70 10.54 -2.37 3.63
C CYS A 70 10.83 -0.91 3.34
N PHE A 71 11.41 -0.66 2.17
CA PHE A 71 11.64 0.69 1.63
C PHE A 71 11.09 0.74 0.22
N ASP A 72 10.22 1.69 -0.08
CA ASP A 72 9.54 1.81 -1.37
C ASP A 72 10.26 2.76 -2.35
N GLY A 73 11.38 3.34 -1.93
CA GLY A 73 12.13 4.35 -2.67
C GLY A 73 11.99 5.76 -2.10
N SER A 74 10.94 6.03 -1.32
CA SER A 74 10.70 7.29 -0.60
C SER A 74 10.48 7.11 0.89
N HIS A 75 9.82 6.01 1.28
CA HIS A 75 9.36 5.81 2.65
C HIS A 75 9.98 4.55 3.25
N ALA A 76 10.52 4.69 4.46
CA ALA A 76 10.86 3.56 5.30
C ALA A 76 9.59 3.12 6.04
N PHE A 77 9.05 1.96 5.66
CA PHE A 77 7.92 1.33 6.34
C PHE A 77 8.43 0.41 7.43
N LEU A 78 7.98 0.64 8.66
CA LEU A 78 8.33 -0.14 9.84
C LEU A 78 7.06 -0.62 10.52
N PHE A 79 6.94 -1.94 10.67
CA PHE A 79 5.88 -2.58 11.42
C PHE A 79 6.50 -3.32 12.59
N PHE A 80 6.04 -3.05 13.78
CA PHE A 80 6.49 -3.78 14.95
C PHE A 80 5.32 -3.98 15.93
N GLY A 81 5.38 -5.06 16.66
CA GLY A 81 4.31 -5.40 17.56
C GLY A 81 4.60 -6.64 18.38
N LYS A 82 3.56 -7.12 19.02
CA LYS A 82 3.61 -8.33 19.82
C LYS A 82 2.36 -9.18 19.65
N LYS A 83 2.53 -10.48 19.83
CA LYS A 83 1.45 -11.46 19.94
C LYS A 83 0.99 -11.53 21.41
N SER A 84 -0.32 -11.52 21.60
CA SER A 84 -0.97 -11.74 22.90
C SER A 84 -2.18 -12.66 22.69
N GLY A 85 -2.05 -13.93 23.04
CA GLY A 85 -3.04 -14.95 22.67
C GLY A 85 -3.19 -15.05 21.14
N ASP A 86 -4.41 -14.95 20.63
CA ASP A 86 -4.73 -15.00 19.22
C ASP A 86 -4.76 -13.62 18.56
N THR A 87 -4.26 -12.60 19.25
CA THR A 87 -4.27 -11.22 18.77
C THR A 87 -2.84 -10.71 18.57
N LEU A 88 -2.64 -9.93 17.52
CA LEU A 88 -1.46 -9.09 17.33
C LEU A 88 -1.83 -7.64 17.64
N LEU A 89 -0.95 -6.96 18.36
CA LEU A 89 -1.04 -5.52 18.60
C LEU A 89 0.26 -4.89 18.13
N GLY A 90 0.17 -3.87 17.30
CA GLY A 90 1.34 -3.29 16.71
C GLY A 90 1.25 -1.80 16.42
N THR A 91 2.40 -1.29 16.01
CA THR A 91 2.57 0.06 15.51
C THR A 91 3.17 -0.01 14.12
N PHE A 92 2.66 0.80 13.23
CA PHE A 92 3.19 1.07 11.90
C PHE A 92 3.75 2.49 11.85
N LYS A 93 4.90 2.63 11.20
CA LYS A 93 5.48 3.94 10.89
C LYS A 93 5.81 4.04 9.41
N SER A 94 5.45 5.15 8.79
CA SER A 94 5.92 5.56 7.47
C SER A 94 6.85 6.76 7.64
N GLY A 95 8.15 6.50 7.59
CA GLY A 95 9.17 7.50 7.92
C GLY A 95 8.97 8.08 9.32
N ILE A 96 9.13 9.40 9.42
CA ILE A 96 8.93 10.16 10.67
C ILE A 96 7.55 10.85 10.74
N HIS A 97 6.80 10.83 9.65
CA HIS A 97 5.60 11.67 9.48
C HIS A 97 4.31 10.98 9.88
N TYR A 98 4.27 9.65 9.80
CA TYR A 98 3.03 8.91 10.03
C TYR A 98 3.24 7.76 11.01
N THR A 99 2.34 7.64 11.96
CA THR A 99 2.30 6.55 12.94
C THR A 99 0.86 6.08 13.14
N SER A 100 0.65 4.78 12.95
CA SER A 100 -0.62 4.10 13.13
C SER A 100 -0.52 3.02 14.19
N VAL A 101 -1.53 2.89 15.03
CA VAL A 101 -1.73 1.73 15.91
C VAL A 101 -2.64 0.76 15.20
N TRP A 102 -2.31 -0.52 15.21
CA TRP A 102 -3.09 -1.54 14.56
C TRP A 102 -3.22 -2.82 15.40
N LYS A 103 -4.25 -3.59 15.09
CA LYS A 103 -4.49 -4.92 15.66
C LYS A 103 -4.82 -5.91 14.56
N ALA A 104 -4.59 -7.20 14.83
CA ALA A 104 -4.97 -8.27 13.94
C ALA A 104 -5.42 -9.52 14.69
N PHE A 105 -6.26 -10.32 14.03
CA PHE A 105 -6.70 -11.64 14.46
C PHE A 105 -6.38 -12.64 13.38
N LYS A 106 -5.94 -13.85 13.76
CA LYS A 106 -5.70 -14.91 12.78
C LYS A 106 -7.03 -15.32 12.14
N ASN A 107 -7.12 -15.16 10.82
CA ASN A 107 -8.33 -15.45 10.07
C ASN A 107 -7.97 -15.85 8.63
N PRO A 108 -7.90 -17.16 8.31
CA PRO A 108 -7.56 -17.64 6.98
C PRO A 108 -8.57 -17.23 5.90
N ASP A 109 -9.80 -16.91 6.29
CA ASP A 109 -10.88 -16.50 5.39
C ASP A 109 -11.05 -14.97 5.29
N ALA A 110 -10.07 -14.20 5.79
CA ALA A 110 -10.13 -12.74 5.74
C ALA A 110 -10.20 -12.24 4.29
N THR A 111 -11.11 -11.31 4.05
CA THR A 111 -11.32 -10.70 2.75
C THR A 111 -11.34 -9.17 2.84
N LEU A 112 -10.92 -8.50 1.79
CA LEU A 112 -11.10 -7.06 1.59
C LEU A 112 -12.29 -6.81 0.67
N ALA A 113 -12.86 -5.63 0.75
CA ALA A 113 -13.84 -5.19 -0.23
C ALA A 113 -13.24 -5.21 -1.63
N ALA A 114 -14.01 -5.61 -2.62
CA ALA A 114 -13.55 -5.60 -4.01
C ALA A 114 -13.24 -4.15 -4.42
N ALA A 115 -12.10 -3.94 -5.12
CA ALA A 115 -11.70 -2.62 -5.60
C ALA A 115 -12.80 -1.92 -6.41
N THR A 116 -13.63 -2.69 -7.13
CA THR A 116 -14.79 -2.20 -7.87
C THR A 116 -15.89 -1.63 -6.98
N SER A 117 -16.00 -2.06 -5.72
CA SER A 117 -16.99 -1.52 -4.78
C SER A 117 -16.60 -0.13 -4.25
N LEU A 118 -15.33 0.25 -4.37
CA LEU A 118 -14.83 1.57 -3.97
C LEU A 118 -15.12 2.63 -5.04
N THR A 119 -15.35 2.19 -6.27
CA THR A 119 -15.62 3.09 -7.39
C THR A 119 -17.09 3.47 -7.41
N LYS A 120 -17.37 4.72 -7.15
CA LYS A 120 -18.74 5.28 -7.19
C LYS A 120 -19.20 5.66 -8.59
N SER A 121 -18.54 5.20 -9.65
CA SER A 121 -18.90 5.53 -11.02
C SER A 121 -20.18 4.81 -11.42
N THR A 122 -21.21 5.56 -11.72
CA THR A 122 -22.54 5.11 -12.14
C THR A 122 -22.88 5.52 -13.55
N GLY A 123 -21.88 5.53 -14.47
CA GLY A 123 -22.08 5.97 -15.84
C GLY A 123 -22.15 7.49 -16.03
N THR A 124 -21.92 8.27 -14.99
CA THR A 124 -21.77 9.72 -15.11
C THR A 124 -20.43 10.03 -15.78
N PRO A 125 -20.41 10.87 -16.82
CA PRO A 125 -19.14 11.28 -17.43
C PRO A 125 -18.19 11.90 -16.41
N VAL A 126 -16.92 11.52 -16.49
CA VAL A 126 -15.88 12.13 -15.66
C VAL A 126 -15.76 13.60 -16.03
N ASN A 127 -15.82 14.46 -15.05
CA ASN A 127 -15.61 15.89 -15.22
C ASN A 127 -14.65 16.40 -14.13
N PHE A 128 -13.78 17.33 -14.51
CA PHE A 128 -12.88 18.00 -13.61
C PHE A 128 -12.53 19.41 -14.10
N ALA A 129 -12.09 20.25 -13.18
CA ALA A 129 -11.48 21.54 -13.47
C ALA A 129 -10.33 21.76 -12.48
N PHE A 130 -9.08 21.67 -12.94
CA PHE A 130 -7.88 21.85 -12.14
C PHE A 130 -6.92 22.84 -12.80
N LEU A 131 -6.05 23.45 -12.01
CA LEU A 131 -4.97 24.28 -12.52
C LEU A 131 -3.82 23.39 -13.02
N ASP A 132 -3.31 23.68 -14.20
CA ASP A 132 -2.07 23.09 -14.70
C ASP A 132 -0.84 23.77 -14.05
N GLN A 133 0.36 23.29 -14.38
CA GLN A 133 1.64 23.82 -13.91
C GLN A 133 1.88 25.31 -14.26
N ASN A 134 1.09 25.86 -15.17
CA ASN A 134 1.15 27.27 -15.59
C ASN A 134 -0.01 28.10 -14.98
N ALA A 135 -0.70 27.57 -13.97
CA ALA A 135 -1.87 28.16 -13.32
C ALA A 135 -3.05 28.41 -14.28
N LYS A 136 -3.16 27.65 -15.39
CA LYS A 136 -4.31 27.70 -16.30
C LYS A 136 -5.28 26.58 -15.92
N THR A 137 -6.55 26.94 -15.82
CA THR A 137 -7.60 25.93 -15.61
C THR A 137 -7.67 24.98 -16.81
N LYS A 138 -7.65 23.69 -16.54
CA LYS A 138 -7.83 22.58 -17.46
C LYS A 138 -9.06 21.78 -17.09
N THR A 139 -9.80 21.37 -18.12
CA THR A 139 -11.00 20.55 -17.98
C THR A 139 -10.87 19.32 -18.87
N ILE A 140 -11.73 18.32 -18.72
CA ILE A 140 -11.71 17.13 -19.56
C ILE A 140 -11.92 17.47 -21.05
N THR A 141 -12.60 18.57 -21.37
CA THR A 141 -12.88 19.01 -22.75
C THR A 141 -11.69 19.62 -23.47
N ASP A 142 -10.63 20.00 -22.73
CA ASP A 142 -9.38 20.50 -23.34
C ASP A 142 -8.55 19.37 -23.98
N TYR A 143 -8.93 18.11 -23.76
CA TYR A 143 -8.24 16.92 -24.23
C TYR A 143 -9.11 16.21 -25.27
N HIS A 144 -8.58 16.00 -26.49
CA HIS A 144 -9.38 15.60 -27.65
C HIS A 144 -9.19 14.13 -28.08
N SER A 145 -8.19 13.42 -27.51
CA SER A 145 -7.95 12.02 -27.83
C SER A 145 -9.15 11.14 -27.50
N LYS A 146 -9.36 10.10 -28.32
CA LYS A 146 -10.45 9.15 -28.17
C LYS A 146 -10.44 8.44 -26.83
N ILE A 147 -9.24 8.09 -26.34
CA ILE A 147 -9.02 7.48 -25.03
C ILE A 147 -8.26 8.47 -24.16
N LYS A 148 -8.77 8.70 -22.96
CA LYS A 148 -8.13 9.52 -21.93
C LYS A 148 -7.82 8.66 -20.72
N VAL A 149 -6.56 8.61 -20.33
CA VAL A 149 -6.10 7.93 -19.12
C VAL A 149 -5.87 9.00 -18.05
N LEU A 150 -6.66 8.97 -16.99
CA LEU A 150 -6.48 9.83 -15.84
C LEU A 150 -5.59 9.12 -14.83
N GLN A 151 -4.40 9.67 -14.58
CA GLN A 151 -3.47 9.17 -13.60
C GLN A 151 -3.54 9.99 -12.32
N ILE A 152 -4.06 9.41 -11.25
CA ILE A 152 -4.01 10.04 -9.92
C ILE A 152 -2.62 9.78 -9.34
N MET A 153 -1.85 10.84 -9.17
CA MET A 153 -0.45 10.71 -8.79
C MET A 153 0.01 11.77 -7.79
N GLY A 154 1.14 11.50 -7.14
CA GLY A 154 1.85 12.49 -6.33
C GLY A 154 3.32 12.56 -6.77
N THR A 155 3.89 13.76 -6.83
CA THR A 155 5.31 13.98 -7.21
C THR A 155 6.30 13.34 -6.24
N TRP A 156 5.83 12.94 -5.06
CA TRP A 156 6.57 12.25 -4.00
C TRP A 156 6.44 10.71 -4.09
N CYS A 157 5.65 10.19 -5.03
CA CYS A 157 5.31 8.77 -5.11
C CYS A 157 6.20 8.06 -6.13
N PRO A 158 7.15 7.19 -5.75
CA PRO A 158 8.04 6.50 -6.68
C PRO A 158 7.31 5.60 -7.66
N ASN A 159 6.27 4.88 -7.22
CA ASN A 159 5.46 4.03 -8.08
C ASN A 159 4.75 4.85 -9.16
N CYS A 160 4.25 6.03 -8.80
CA CYS A 160 3.62 6.94 -9.75
C CYS A 160 4.62 7.44 -10.81
N TYR A 161 5.86 7.68 -10.40
CA TYR A 161 6.94 8.07 -11.30
C TYR A 161 7.27 6.94 -12.29
N ASP A 162 7.39 5.70 -11.81
CA ASP A 162 7.67 4.53 -12.64
C ASP A 162 6.53 4.28 -13.64
N GLU A 163 5.27 4.39 -13.20
CA GLU A 163 4.09 4.30 -14.06
C GLU A 163 4.09 5.39 -15.14
N THR A 164 4.31 6.64 -14.75
CA THR A 164 4.39 7.76 -15.68
C THR A 164 5.49 7.55 -16.73
N ARG A 165 6.64 7.05 -16.30
CA ARG A 165 7.76 6.73 -17.20
C ARG A 165 7.41 5.60 -18.16
N PHE A 166 6.77 4.55 -17.66
CA PHE A 166 6.27 3.44 -18.48
C PHE A 166 5.27 3.94 -19.53
N LEU A 167 4.24 4.66 -19.13
CA LEU A 167 3.20 5.19 -20.03
C LEU A 167 3.81 6.10 -21.11
N LYS A 168 4.74 6.98 -20.74
CA LYS A 168 5.46 7.84 -21.68
C LYS A 168 6.24 7.02 -22.72
N THR A 169 6.96 6.01 -22.28
CA THR A 169 7.75 5.13 -23.16
C THR A 169 6.84 4.31 -24.07
N TYR A 170 5.76 3.76 -23.51
CA TYR A 170 4.79 2.97 -24.26
C TYR A 170 4.12 3.78 -25.37
N LEU A 171 3.61 4.97 -25.06
CA LEU A 171 2.96 5.84 -26.06
C LEU A 171 3.93 6.32 -27.13
N ALA A 172 5.19 6.60 -26.78
CA ALA A 172 6.22 6.93 -27.77
C ALA A 172 6.51 5.78 -28.74
N ALA A 173 6.44 4.53 -28.27
CA ALA A 173 6.58 3.34 -29.13
C ALA A 173 5.32 3.01 -29.94
N HIS A 174 4.17 3.60 -29.62
CA HIS A 174 2.88 3.34 -30.27
C HIS A 174 2.20 4.64 -30.73
N PRO A 175 2.82 5.42 -31.64
CA PRO A 175 2.33 6.75 -32.03
C PRO A 175 0.99 6.74 -32.77
N ALA A 176 0.53 5.57 -33.22
CA ALA A 176 -0.78 5.41 -33.88
C ALA A 176 -1.95 5.32 -32.88
N LEU A 177 -1.68 5.19 -31.59
CA LEU A 177 -2.71 5.15 -30.57
C LEU A 177 -3.26 6.56 -30.31
N ASP A 178 -4.57 6.70 -30.43
CA ASP A 178 -5.28 7.94 -30.07
C ASP A 178 -5.58 7.95 -28.55
N VAL A 179 -4.51 8.06 -27.78
CA VAL A 179 -4.53 8.03 -26.31
C VAL A 179 -3.80 9.25 -25.75
N GLN A 180 -4.38 9.86 -24.73
CA GLN A 180 -3.75 10.94 -23.96
C GLN A 180 -3.75 10.62 -22.47
N VAL A 181 -2.60 10.77 -21.83
CA VAL A 181 -2.46 10.63 -20.37
C VAL A 181 -2.53 12.02 -19.74
N ILE A 182 -3.28 12.13 -18.67
CA ILE A 182 -3.52 13.34 -17.90
C ILE A 182 -3.20 12.98 -16.44
N GLY A 183 -2.14 13.60 -15.85
CA GLY A 183 -1.69 13.36 -14.49
C GLY A 183 -1.66 14.65 -13.68
#